data_da21dfe5fe13279121350408050622dc
#
_entry.id   da21dfe5fe13279121350408050622dc
#
_cell.length_a   1.000
_cell.length_b   1.000
_cell.length_c   1.000
_cell.angle_alpha   90.00
_cell.angle_beta   90.00
_cell.angle_gamma   90.00
#
_symmetry.space_group_name_H-M   'P 1'
#
loop_
_entity.id
_entity.type
_entity.pdbx_description
1 polymer ?
#
loop_
_entity_poly.entity_id
_entity_poly.type
_entity_poly.pdbx_seq_one_letter_code
_entity_poly.pdbx_strand_id
1 'polypeptide(L)'
;SLRRRQRQMCIRDRNVYTSGSKKIGYLVYNHFSSGPTDNSNEYDNDLRSAFQYFASQQVNEFILDLRYNNGGLLSCAELLCTMLAPSSALGQELGYLDFNNRFNPQIVPFTLNSGLIGNGANLNLNTLYVLTSSQTASASEMVINCLAPYMDVVIIGGTTVGKNVGSRNFSSPELMITMNPIVCKIYNSEGKSDYESGFQPAYSGYVVNEMSDMSRFLPFGDTNEALLSTALGAIDGSIQPPAQEDTRSLRVTTLANSIERLSLIHISEPTRPEPIS
;
A
#
# COMPACT_ATOMS: atom_id res chain seq x y z
N SER A 1 -6.60 -34.75 11.53
CA SER A 1 -7.18 -33.50 11.05
C SER A 1 -6.06 -32.47 10.90
N LEU A 2 -5.46 -32.41 9.72
CA LEU A 2 -4.52 -31.36 9.34
C LEU A 2 -5.32 -30.04 9.28
N ARG A 3 -5.27 -29.25 10.35
CA ARG A 3 -5.68 -27.86 10.28
C ARG A 3 -4.83 -27.22 9.17
N ARG A 4 -5.46 -26.90 8.05
CA ARG A 4 -4.87 -25.96 7.08
C ARG A 4 -4.53 -24.70 7.88
N ARG A 5 -3.25 -24.50 8.18
CA ARG A 5 -2.77 -23.17 8.57
C ARG A 5 -3.22 -22.27 7.44
N GLN A 6 -4.11 -21.34 7.70
CA GLN A 6 -4.35 -20.24 6.78
C GLN A 6 -2.98 -19.59 6.59
N ARG A 7 -2.34 -19.89 5.46
CA ARG A 7 -1.13 -19.19 5.07
C ARG A 7 -1.55 -17.74 4.95
N GLN A 8 -0.86 -16.87 5.65
CA GLN A 8 -0.98 -15.43 5.44
C GLN A 8 -0.38 -15.16 4.05
N MET A 9 -1.19 -15.31 3.01
CA MET A 9 -0.78 -15.00 1.64
C MET A 9 -0.83 -13.50 1.48
N CYS A 10 0.22 -12.91 0.91
CA CYS A 10 0.24 -11.48 0.57
C CYS A 10 -0.87 -11.14 -0.41
N ILE A 11 -1.13 -12.01 -1.38
CA ILE A 11 -2.26 -11.93 -2.31
C ILE A 11 -3.43 -12.67 -1.71
N ARG A 12 -4.53 -11.97 -1.46
CA ARG A 12 -5.77 -12.54 -0.92
C ARG A 12 -6.77 -12.89 -2.01
N ASP A 13 -6.89 -12.06 -3.05
CA ASP A 13 -7.79 -12.25 -4.17
C ASP A 13 -7.30 -11.55 -5.43
N ARG A 14 -7.68 -12.05 -6.60
CA ARG A 14 -7.41 -11.45 -7.91
C ARG A 14 -8.51 -11.74 -8.90
N ASN A 15 -8.95 -10.72 -9.64
CA ASN A 15 -9.98 -10.83 -10.65
C ASN A 15 -9.64 -9.98 -11.88
N VAL A 16 -10.30 -10.27 -13.00
CA VAL A 16 -10.28 -9.43 -14.20
C VAL A 16 -11.71 -9.12 -14.60
N TYR A 17 -12.02 -7.83 -14.71
CA TYR A 17 -13.32 -7.35 -15.17
C TYR A 17 -13.20 -6.75 -16.57
N THR A 18 -14.33 -6.66 -17.25
CA THR A 18 -14.42 -6.03 -18.57
C THR A 18 -15.49 -4.95 -18.57
N SER A 19 -15.12 -3.74 -19.00
CA SER A 19 -16.04 -2.63 -19.21
C SER A 19 -15.71 -1.98 -20.56
N GLY A 20 -16.54 -2.23 -21.57
CA GLY A 20 -16.24 -1.81 -22.94
C GLY A 20 -14.92 -2.41 -23.46
N SER A 21 -13.99 -1.55 -23.88
CA SER A 21 -12.63 -1.96 -24.32
C SER A 21 -11.64 -2.11 -23.15
N LYS A 22 -12.03 -1.77 -21.92
CA LYS A 22 -11.17 -1.81 -20.75
C LYS A 22 -11.14 -3.22 -20.16
N LYS A 23 -9.94 -3.73 -19.93
CA LYS A 23 -9.65 -4.95 -19.18
C LYS A 23 -9.06 -4.54 -17.84
N ILE A 24 -9.83 -4.68 -16.77
CA ILE A 24 -9.54 -4.14 -15.45
C ILE A 24 -9.02 -5.26 -14.56
N GLY A 25 -7.73 -5.21 -14.21
CA GLY A 25 -7.16 -6.08 -13.19
C GLY A 25 -7.54 -5.60 -11.80
N TYR A 26 -7.84 -6.53 -10.90
CA TYR A 26 -8.08 -6.26 -9.49
C TYR A 26 -7.21 -7.18 -8.66
N LEU A 27 -6.48 -6.62 -7.71
CA LEU A 27 -5.59 -7.35 -6.81
C LEU A 27 -5.77 -6.88 -5.37
N VAL A 28 -6.12 -7.79 -4.47
CA VAL A 28 -6.09 -7.55 -3.01
C VAL A 28 -4.71 -7.97 -2.49
N TYR A 29 -3.92 -7.00 -2.04
CA TYR A 29 -2.57 -7.21 -1.54
C TYR A 29 -2.47 -6.78 -0.08
N ASN A 30 -2.40 -7.75 0.83
CA ASN A 30 -2.59 -7.51 2.27
C ASN A 30 -1.32 -7.17 3.04
N HIS A 31 -0.14 -7.56 2.55
CA HIS A 31 1.11 -7.35 3.26
C HIS A 31 2.30 -7.46 2.33
N PHE A 32 3.30 -6.58 2.52
CA PHE A 32 4.56 -6.61 1.77
C PHE A 32 5.56 -7.55 2.46
N SER A 33 5.55 -8.81 2.05
CA SER A 33 6.48 -9.86 2.48
C SER A 33 6.91 -10.70 1.31
N SER A 34 8.20 -11.08 1.27
CA SER A 34 8.74 -11.92 0.19
C SER A 34 8.34 -13.39 0.33
N GLY A 35 8.02 -13.85 1.54
CA GLY A 35 7.64 -15.23 1.79
C GLY A 35 7.33 -15.52 3.26
N PRO A 36 7.06 -16.79 3.60
CA PRO A 36 6.70 -17.22 4.95
C PRO A 36 7.89 -17.19 5.93
N THR A 37 9.11 -17.04 5.42
CA THR A 37 10.36 -16.89 6.21
C THR A 37 11.26 -15.87 5.55
N ASP A 38 12.21 -15.31 6.28
CA ASP A 38 13.11 -14.22 5.81
C ASP A 38 13.93 -14.59 4.56
N ASN A 39 14.15 -15.88 4.29
CA ASN A 39 14.90 -16.34 3.11
C ASN A 39 14.00 -16.92 2.00
N SER A 40 12.69 -16.72 2.06
CA SER A 40 11.74 -17.22 1.08
C SER A 40 11.31 -16.10 0.13
N ASN A 41 11.19 -16.43 -1.16
CA ASN A 41 10.63 -15.58 -2.20
C ASN A 41 9.29 -16.12 -2.73
N GLU A 42 8.60 -16.96 -1.95
CA GLU A 42 7.35 -17.62 -2.37
C GLU A 42 6.28 -16.60 -2.75
N TYR A 43 6.07 -15.58 -1.92
CA TYR A 43 5.04 -14.56 -2.15
C TYR A 43 5.39 -13.58 -3.27
N ASP A 44 6.68 -13.25 -3.44
CA ASP A 44 7.13 -12.48 -4.59
C ASP A 44 6.92 -13.25 -5.91
N ASN A 45 7.10 -14.57 -5.90
CA ASN A 45 6.85 -15.42 -7.08
C ASN A 45 5.35 -15.57 -7.34
N ASP A 46 4.52 -15.63 -6.31
CA ASP A 46 3.06 -15.61 -6.45
C ASP A 46 2.61 -14.27 -7.07
N LEU A 47 3.21 -13.15 -6.63
CA LEU A 47 2.96 -11.82 -7.19
C LEU A 47 3.36 -11.76 -8.67
N ARG A 48 4.55 -12.24 -9.05
CA ARG A 48 5.00 -12.35 -10.45
C ARG A 48 4.04 -13.17 -11.30
N SER A 49 3.58 -14.31 -10.77
CA SER A 49 2.61 -15.18 -11.44
C SER A 49 1.25 -14.51 -11.63
N ALA A 50 0.82 -13.68 -10.66
CA ALA A 50 -0.40 -12.90 -10.79
C ALA A 50 -0.28 -11.85 -11.91
N PHE A 51 0.86 -11.15 -11.99
CA PHE A 51 1.10 -10.15 -13.03
C PHE A 51 1.26 -10.77 -14.42
N GLN A 52 1.88 -11.94 -14.52
CA GLN A 52 1.89 -12.71 -15.77
C GLN A 52 0.47 -13.09 -16.24
N TYR A 53 -0.39 -13.51 -15.29
CA TYR A 53 -1.80 -13.77 -15.59
C TYR A 53 -2.52 -12.50 -16.08
N PHE A 54 -2.38 -11.34 -15.41
CA PHE A 54 -2.99 -10.08 -15.84
C PHE A 54 -2.51 -9.66 -17.24
N ALA A 55 -1.23 -9.80 -17.53
CA ALA A 55 -0.69 -9.53 -18.86
C ALA A 55 -1.28 -10.46 -19.92
N SER A 56 -1.46 -11.76 -19.63
CA SER A 56 -2.09 -12.73 -20.54
C SER A 56 -3.56 -12.39 -20.81
N GLN A 57 -4.25 -11.72 -19.89
CA GLN A 57 -5.62 -11.23 -20.04
C GLN A 57 -5.68 -9.86 -20.71
N GLN A 58 -4.53 -9.28 -21.09
CA GLN A 58 -4.43 -7.95 -21.72
C GLN A 58 -5.01 -6.83 -20.83
N VAL A 59 -4.77 -6.91 -19.51
CA VAL A 59 -5.18 -5.88 -18.55
C VAL A 59 -4.55 -4.54 -18.94
N ASN A 60 -5.36 -3.49 -19.04
CA ASN A 60 -4.96 -2.13 -19.39
C ASN A 60 -5.43 -1.07 -18.38
N GLU A 61 -6.21 -1.45 -17.38
CA GLU A 61 -6.57 -0.65 -16.20
C GLU A 61 -6.35 -1.51 -14.95
N PHE A 62 -6.01 -0.90 -13.82
CA PHE A 62 -5.68 -1.70 -12.63
C PHE A 62 -6.20 -1.09 -11.34
N ILE A 63 -6.80 -1.93 -10.50
CA ILE A 63 -7.26 -1.61 -9.16
C ILE A 63 -6.39 -2.40 -8.17
N LEU A 64 -5.63 -1.69 -7.35
CA LEU A 64 -4.81 -2.24 -6.28
C LEU A 64 -5.49 -2.00 -4.93
N ASP A 65 -5.93 -3.07 -4.29
CA ASP A 65 -6.60 -2.98 -2.99
C ASP A 65 -5.61 -3.12 -1.84
N LEU A 66 -5.31 -1.99 -1.20
CA LEU A 66 -4.42 -1.87 -0.05
C LEU A 66 -5.16 -1.47 1.23
N ARG A 67 -6.51 -1.55 1.26
CA ARG A 67 -7.32 -1.03 2.38
C ARG A 67 -6.95 -1.61 3.75
N TYR A 68 -6.38 -2.81 3.82
CA TYR A 68 -5.96 -3.46 5.07
C TYR A 68 -4.45 -3.75 5.10
N ASN A 69 -3.68 -3.11 4.21
CA ASN A 69 -2.24 -3.32 4.13
C ASN A 69 -1.48 -2.24 4.90
N ASN A 70 -0.94 -2.61 6.06
CA ASN A 70 -0.14 -1.73 6.91
C ASN A 70 1.34 -1.65 6.51
N GLY A 71 1.70 -2.15 5.32
CA GLY A 71 3.06 -2.09 4.77
C GLY A 71 3.84 -3.39 4.88
N GLY A 72 5.14 -3.27 5.07
CA GLY A 72 6.09 -4.38 5.16
C GLY A 72 7.43 -4.06 4.48
N LEU A 73 7.98 -5.00 3.71
CA LEU A 73 9.28 -4.88 3.06
C LEU A 73 9.24 -3.89 1.89
N LEU A 74 10.19 -2.95 1.88
CA LEU A 74 10.33 -1.97 0.77
C LEU A 74 10.72 -2.64 -0.54
N SER A 75 11.50 -3.73 -0.51
CA SER A 75 11.85 -4.51 -1.71
C SER A 75 10.64 -5.11 -2.42
N CYS A 76 9.61 -5.54 -1.66
CA CYS A 76 8.36 -6.02 -2.24
C CYS A 76 7.55 -4.87 -2.86
N ALA A 77 7.60 -3.66 -2.27
CA ALA A 77 6.99 -2.47 -2.84
C ALA A 77 7.70 -2.04 -4.13
N GLU A 78 9.04 -2.09 -4.17
CA GLU A 78 9.84 -1.83 -5.37
C GLU A 78 9.49 -2.80 -6.50
N LEU A 79 9.36 -4.09 -6.20
CA LEU A 79 8.90 -5.11 -7.17
C LEU A 79 7.51 -4.78 -7.71
N LEU A 80 6.55 -4.48 -6.83
CA LEU A 80 5.19 -4.14 -7.23
C LEU A 80 5.14 -2.88 -8.10
N CYS A 81 5.84 -1.80 -7.69
CA CYS A 81 5.96 -0.59 -8.48
C CYS A 81 6.54 -0.85 -9.86
N THR A 82 7.59 -1.67 -9.96
CA THR A 82 8.23 -2.03 -11.24
C THR A 82 7.25 -2.77 -12.18
N MET A 83 6.36 -3.60 -11.65
CA MET A 83 5.37 -4.31 -12.46
C MET A 83 4.16 -3.45 -12.86
N LEU A 84 3.86 -2.37 -12.13
CA LEU A 84 2.74 -1.45 -12.40
C LEU A 84 3.14 -0.28 -13.30
N ALA A 85 4.34 0.26 -13.14
CA ALA A 85 4.80 1.49 -13.75
C ALA A 85 4.72 1.47 -15.29
N PRO A 86 4.60 2.65 -15.94
CA PRO A 86 4.79 2.76 -17.38
C PRO A 86 6.14 2.16 -17.81
N SER A 87 6.17 1.44 -18.92
CA SER A 87 7.40 0.81 -19.42
C SER A 87 8.52 1.82 -19.72
N SER A 88 8.16 3.06 -20.06
CA SER A 88 9.09 4.18 -20.28
C SER A 88 9.80 4.63 -18.99
N ALA A 89 9.25 4.31 -17.82
CA ALA A 89 9.86 4.64 -16.52
C ALA A 89 10.84 3.56 -16.03
N LEU A 90 10.86 2.38 -16.63
CA LEU A 90 11.75 1.30 -16.23
C LEU A 90 13.21 1.73 -16.35
N GLY A 91 13.98 1.44 -15.30
CA GLY A 91 15.39 1.85 -15.17
C GLY A 91 15.58 3.23 -14.54
N GLN A 92 14.51 4.01 -14.32
CA GLN A 92 14.58 5.30 -13.64
C GLN A 92 14.58 5.13 -12.11
N GLU A 93 15.01 6.19 -11.41
CA GLU A 93 14.97 6.23 -9.95
C GLU A 93 13.51 6.26 -9.48
N LEU A 94 13.08 5.29 -8.69
CA LEU A 94 11.75 5.27 -8.08
C LEU A 94 11.68 6.20 -6.87
N GLY A 95 12.80 6.32 -6.16
CA GLY A 95 12.95 7.15 -4.98
C GLY A 95 14.22 6.84 -4.21
N TYR A 96 14.31 7.35 -2.99
CA TYR A 96 15.46 7.09 -2.12
C TYR A 96 15.08 7.08 -0.63
N LEU A 97 15.91 6.40 0.15
CA LEU A 97 15.88 6.42 1.61
C LEU A 97 16.91 7.42 2.10
N ASP A 98 16.49 8.37 2.93
CA ASP A 98 17.39 9.28 3.65
C ASP A 98 17.52 8.80 5.09
N PHE A 99 18.65 8.14 5.38
CA PHE A 99 18.95 7.61 6.68
C PHE A 99 19.49 8.71 7.61
N ASN A 100 19.31 8.52 8.90
CA ASN A 100 19.91 9.41 9.89
C ASN A 100 21.46 9.29 9.86
N ASN A 101 22.15 10.24 10.50
CA ASN A 101 23.61 10.40 10.45
C ASN A 101 24.43 9.24 11.08
N ARG A 102 23.77 8.18 11.55
CA ARG A 102 24.43 6.96 12.05
C ARG A 102 24.69 5.93 10.96
N PHE A 103 24.18 6.18 9.74
CA PHE A 103 24.32 5.27 8.60
C PHE A 103 25.26 5.85 7.54
N ASN A 104 25.95 4.97 6.83
CA ASN A 104 26.78 5.31 5.67
C ASN A 104 26.65 4.20 4.61
N PRO A 105 26.16 4.47 3.40
CA PRO A 105 25.71 5.79 2.94
C PRO A 105 24.42 6.27 3.62
N GLN A 106 24.26 7.60 3.73
CA GLN A 106 23.05 8.21 4.28
C GLN A 106 21.90 8.17 3.27
N ILE A 107 22.19 8.40 1.99
CA ILE A 107 21.21 8.33 0.91
C ILE A 107 21.36 7.01 0.17
N VAL A 108 20.26 6.26 0.07
CA VAL A 108 20.20 4.96 -0.63
C VAL A 108 19.07 5.01 -1.66
N PRO A 109 19.39 5.18 -2.96
CA PRO A 109 18.38 5.19 -4.02
C PRO A 109 17.85 3.78 -4.28
N PHE A 110 16.62 3.71 -4.78
CA PHE A 110 16.01 2.52 -5.33
C PHE A 110 15.34 2.85 -6.67
N THR A 111 15.19 1.86 -7.54
CA THR A 111 14.89 2.07 -8.97
C THR A 111 13.75 1.18 -9.45
N LEU A 112 13.10 1.57 -10.55
CA LEU A 112 12.19 0.72 -11.31
C LEU A 112 13.00 -0.33 -12.09
N ASN A 113 13.54 -1.32 -11.37
CA ASN A 113 14.48 -2.30 -11.90
C ASN A 113 13.76 -3.44 -12.62
N SER A 114 13.82 -3.43 -13.95
CA SER A 114 13.22 -4.49 -14.78
C SER A 114 13.73 -5.91 -14.46
N GLY A 115 14.92 -6.05 -13.91
CA GLY A 115 15.46 -7.34 -13.44
C GLY A 115 14.66 -7.97 -12.31
N LEU A 116 13.91 -7.17 -11.52
CA LEU A 116 13.04 -7.68 -10.46
C LEU A 116 11.81 -8.43 -11.00
N ILE A 117 11.38 -8.11 -12.23
CA ILE A 117 10.19 -8.71 -12.85
C ILE A 117 10.36 -10.24 -13.00
N GLY A 118 11.56 -10.69 -13.37
CA GLY A 118 11.84 -12.13 -13.55
C GLY A 118 10.87 -12.77 -14.55
N ASN A 119 10.16 -13.80 -14.11
CA ASN A 119 9.12 -14.49 -14.90
C ASN A 119 7.73 -13.85 -14.80
N GLY A 120 7.61 -12.70 -14.17
CA GLY A 120 6.38 -11.90 -14.12
C GLY A 120 6.16 -11.06 -15.39
N ALA A 121 5.40 -9.98 -15.25
CA ALA A 121 5.16 -9.03 -16.34
C ALA A 121 5.08 -7.59 -15.80
N ASN A 122 5.48 -6.62 -16.61
CA ASN A 122 5.14 -5.23 -16.43
C ASN A 122 3.85 -4.94 -17.22
N LEU A 123 2.85 -4.34 -16.57
CA LEU A 123 1.55 -4.05 -17.19
C LEU A 123 1.53 -2.74 -17.95
N ASN A 124 2.57 -1.91 -17.86
CA ASN A 124 2.70 -0.65 -18.59
C ASN A 124 1.48 0.27 -18.42
N LEU A 125 1.11 0.55 -17.18
CA LEU A 125 -0.09 1.31 -16.84
C LEU A 125 0.17 2.82 -16.87
N ASN A 126 -0.84 3.61 -17.27
CA ASN A 126 -0.84 5.07 -17.19
C ASN A 126 -1.60 5.58 -15.96
N THR A 127 -2.52 4.78 -15.44
CA THR A 127 -3.32 5.11 -14.25
C THR A 127 -3.38 3.90 -13.31
N LEU A 128 -3.26 4.16 -12.03
CA LEU A 128 -3.42 3.18 -10.95
C LEU A 128 -4.52 3.64 -10.01
N TYR A 129 -5.55 2.80 -9.84
CA TYR A 129 -6.60 3.02 -8.84
C TYR A 129 -6.24 2.26 -7.57
N VAL A 130 -6.12 2.98 -6.44
CA VAL A 130 -5.71 2.39 -5.15
C VAL A 130 -6.86 2.49 -4.16
N LEU A 131 -7.32 1.34 -3.67
CA LEU A 131 -8.31 1.29 -2.60
C LEU A 131 -7.59 1.38 -1.25
N THR A 132 -7.96 2.37 -0.45
CA THR A 132 -7.29 2.71 0.80
C THR A 132 -8.24 2.80 1.99
N SER A 133 -7.67 2.69 3.19
CA SER A 133 -8.35 2.97 4.46
C SER A 133 -7.36 3.58 5.47
N SER A 134 -7.85 3.88 6.67
CA SER A 134 -7.00 4.30 7.81
C SER A 134 -6.02 3.22 8.30
N GLN A 135 -5.98 2.05 7.68
CA GLN A 135 -4.99 0.99 7.93
C GLN A 135 -3.91 0.92 6.85
N THR A 136 -4.09 1.60 5.73
CA THR A 136 -3.11 1.66 4.65
C THR A 136 -1.90 2.49 5.09
N ALA A 137 -0.70 1.87 5.16
CA ALA A 137 0.46 2.51 5.76
C ALA A 137 1.80 2.10 5.13
N SER A 138 2.84 2.94 5.32
CA SER A 138 4.25 2.59 5.11
C SER A 138 4.55 2.15 3.66
N ALA A 139 4.96 0.88 3.40
CA ALA A 139 5.24 0.39 2.04
C ALA A 139 4.05 0.56 1.08
N SER A 140 2.80 0.51 1.57
CA SER A 140 1.60 0.84 0.78
C SER A 140 1.59 2.30 0.34
N GLU A 141 1.96 3.20 1.23
CA GLU A 141 2.03 4.64 0.94
C GLU A 141 3.25 4.98 0.08
N MET A 142 4.35 4.21 0.21
CA MET A 142 5.49 4.30 -0.70
C MET A 142 5.07 4.00 -2.15
N VAL A 143 4.24 2.96 -2.39
CA VAL A 143 3.73 2.65 -3.73
C VAL A 143 2.99 3.87 -4.31
N ILE A 144 2.11 4.49 -3.54
CA ILE A 144 1.36 5.69 -3.93
C ILE A 144 2.31 6.85 -4.24
N ASN A 145 3.19 7.19 -3.29
CA ASN A 145 4.10 8.33 -3.40
C ASN A 145 5.09 8.19 -4.55
N CYS A 146 5.69 7.01 -4.68
CA CYS A 146 6.78 6.80 -5.61
C CYS A 146 6.32 6.52 -7.06
N LEU A 147 5.08 6.10 -7.28
CA LEU A 147 4.51 5.99 -8.61
C LEU A 147 3.92 7.32 -9.14
N ALA A 148 3.52 8.24 -8.26
CA ALA A 148 2.91 9.51 -8.64
C ALA A 148 3.74 10.37 -9.63
N PRO A 149 5.11 10.37 -9.64
CA PRO A 149 5.89 11.05 -10.66
C PRO A 149 5.77 10.45 -12.08
N TYR A 150 5.30 9.21 -12.20
CA TYR A 150 5.34 8.44 -13.45
C TYR A 150 3.97 8.15 -14.04
N MET A 151 2.92 8.17 -13.24
CA MET A 151 1.57 7.81 -13.64
C MET A 151 0.52 8.49 -12.74
N ASP A 152 -0.71 8.54 -13.23
CA ASP A 152 -1.83 9.01 -12.41
C ASP A 152 -2.16 7.98 -11.32
N VAL A 153 -2.20 8.40 -10.05
CA VAL A 153 -2.60 7.57 -8.92
C VAL A 153 -3.89 8.10 -8.33
N VAL A 154 -4.97 7.33 -8.52
CA VAL A 154 -6.32 7.68 -8.07
C VAL A 154 -6.63 6.93 -6.77
N ILE A 155 -6.85 7.66 -5.69
CA ILE A 155 -7.14 7.11 -4.37
C ILE A 155 -8.64 7.04 -4.15
N ILE A 156 -9.14 5.88 -3.71
CA ILE A 156 -10.54 5.63 -3.42
C ILE A 156 -10.65 4.96 -2.04
N GLY A 157 -11.52 5.49 -1.20
CA GLY A 157 -11.73 4.98 0.15
C GLY A 157 -11.46 5.98 1.24
N GLY A 158 -10.69 5.61 2.26
CA GLY A 158 -10.32 6.45 3.39
C GLY A 158 -8.92 7.03 3.31
N THR A 159 -8.64 8.01 4.15
CA THR A 159 -7.30 8.59 4.33
C THR A 159 -6.33 7.54 4.88
N THR A 160 -5.13 7.48 4.33
CA THR A 160 -4.06 6.59 4.79
C THR A 160 -3.40 7.09 6.08
N VAL A 161 -2.49 6.30 6.65
CA VAL A 161 -1.89 6.60 7.97
C VAL A 161 -0.93 7.79 7.94
N GLY A 162 -0.16 7.99 6.86
CA GLY A 162 0.86 9.03 6.79
C GLY A 162 2.25 8.60 7.27
N LYS A 163 2.58 7.30 7.21
CA LYS A 163 3.89 6.78 7.63
C LYS A 163 4.91 6.88 6.50
N ASN A 164 5.57 8.04 6.39
CA ASN A 164 6.63 8.31 5.40
C ASN A 164 8.04 7.94 5.86
N VAL A 165 8.15 7.10 6.89
CA VAL A 165 9.42 6.70 7.51
C VAL A 165 9.61 5.19 7.51
N GLY A 166 10.88 4.77 7.47
CA GLY A 166 11.28 3.37 7.53
C GLY A 166 11.98 3.01 8.83
N SER A 167 11.73 1.79 9.29
CA SER A 167 12.41 1.20 10.46
C SER A 167 13.32 0.06 10.04
N ARG A 168 14.30 -0.27 10.91
CA ARG A 168 15.18 -1.42 10.73
C ARG A 168 15.21 -2.25 11.99
N ASN A 169 15.19 -3.58 11.82
CA ASN A 169 15.29 -4.52 12.93
C ASN A 169 16.72 -4.60 13.44
N PHE A 170 16.88 -4.50 14.76
CA PHE A 170 18.11 -4.77 15.50
C PHE A 170 17.80 -5.82 16.55
N SER A 171 18.38 -7.00 16.42
CA SER A 171 18.16 -8.11 17.34
C SER A 171 19.42 -8.41 18.15
N SER A 172 19.27 -8.61 19.46
CA SER A 172 20.29 -9.16 20.34
C SER A 172 19.83 -10.54 20.83
N PRO A 173 20.41 -11.63 20.32
CA PRO A 173 20.10 -12.98 20.79
C PRO A 173 20.43 -13.18 22.28
N GLU A 174 21.49 -12.53 22.78
CA GLU A 174 21.91 -12.60 24.17
C GLU A 174 20.87 -12.01 25.13
N LEU A 175 20.26 -10.90 24.75
CA LEU A 175 19.23 -10.22 25.53
C LEU A 175 17.81 -10.68 25.18
N MET A 176 17.66 -11.52 24.14
CA MET A 176 16.36 -11.97 23.60
C MET A 176 15.42 -10.79 23.27
N ILE A 177 15.98 -9.67 22.79
CA ILE A 177 15.21 -8.48 22.39
C ILE A 177 15.42 -8.17 20.91
N THR A 178 14.36 -7.64 20.30
CA THR A 178 14.41 -7.03 18.97
C THR A 178 13.83 -5.62 19.05
N MET A 179 14.56 -4.65 18.52
CA MET A 179 14.13 -3.25 18.42
C MET A 179 13.92 -2.89 16.95
N ASN A 180 12.92 -2.05 16.71
CA ASN A 180 12.57 -1.53 15.38
C ASN A 180 12.56 0.00 15.37
N PRO A 181 13.72 0.67 15.61
CA PRO A 181 13.76 2.12 15.56
C PRO A 181 13.50 2.63 14.13
N ILE A 182 12.88 3.81 14.04
CA ILE A 182 12.83 4.58 12.81
C ILE A 182 14.25 5.05 12.48
N VAL A 183 14.71 4.78 11.26
CA VAL A 183 16.08 5.05 10.84
C VAL A 183 16.19 5.90 9.58
N CYS A 184 15.14 5.99 8.77
CA CYS A 184 15.13 6.75 7.52
C CYS A 184 13.79 7.39 7.23
N LYS A 185 13.79 8.38 6.33
CA LYS A 185 12.62 8.95 5.67
C LYS A 185 12.61 8.48 4.21
N ILE A 186 11.41 8.30 3.63
CA ILE A 186 11.22 7.75 2.29
C ILE A 186 10.81 8.89 1.37
N TYR A 187 11.56 9.09 0.29
CA TYR A 187 11.31 10.10 -0.72
C TYR A 187 11.04 9.47 -2.08
N ASN A 188 10.20 10.08 -2.89
CA ASN A 188 10.04 9.72 -4.30
C ASN A 188 11.16 10.34 -5.16
N SER A 189 11.17 10.06 -6.46
CA SER A 189 12.19 10.58 -7.41
C SER A 189 12.19 12.10 -7.54
N GLU A 190 11.12 12.80 -7.15
CA GLU A 190 11.05 14.26 -7.11
C GLU A 190 11.47 14.86 -5.75
N GLY A 191 11.91 14.02 -4.80
CA GLY A 191 12.28 14.46 -3.47
C GLY A 191 11.09 14.80 -2.57
N LYS A 192 9.89 14.28 -2.86
CA LYS A 192 8.68 14.51 -2.06
C LYS A 192 8.46 13.39 -1.04
N SER A 193 8.11 13.78 0.17
CA SER A 193 7.80 12.88 1.30
C SER A 193 6.81 13.55 2.27
N ASP A 194 5.93 14.39 1.76
CA ASP A 194 5.06 15.32 2.49
C ASP A 194 3.65 14.74 2.72
N TYR A 195 3.59 13.44 3.05
CA TYR A 195 2.33 12.75 3.32
C TYR A 195 2.15 12.29 4.77
N GLU A 196 2.69 13.05 5.72
CA GLU A 196 2.54 12.76 7.17
C GLU A 196 1.08 12.76 7.65
N SER A 197 0.20 13.46 6.93
CA SER A 197 -1.25 13.47 7.19
C SER A 197 -2.01 12.38 6.43
N GLY A 198 -1.30 11.48 5.74
CA GLY A 198 -1.87 10.47 4.87
C GLY A 198 -2.28 10.99 3.49
N PHE A 199 -2.48 10.06 2.56
CA PHE A 199 -3.07 10.33 1.26
C PHE A 199 -4.58 10.31 1.37
N GLN A 200 -5.24 11.27 0.73
CA GLN A 200 -6.69 11.40 0.72
C GLN A 200 -7.23 11.30 -0.71
N PRO A 201 -8.44 10.75 -0.90
CA PRO A 201 -9.12 10.88 -2.18
C PRO A 201 -9.25 12.35 -2.59
N ALA A 202 -8.82 12.67 -3.81
CA ALA A 202 -8.86 14.05 -4.34
C ALA A 202 -10.28 14.53 -4.67
N TYR A 203 -11.23 13.60 -4.82
CA TYR A 203 -12.61 13.87 -5.16
C TYR A 203 -13.55 13.29 -4.10
N SER A 204 -14.56 14.05 -3.68
CA SER A 204 -15.51 13.63 -2.65
C SER A 204 -16.29 12.36 -3.01
N GLY A 205 -16.56 12.12 -4.31
CA GLY A 205 -17.18 10.90 -4.80
C GLY A 205 -16.32 9.64 -4.66
N TYR A 206 -15.02 9.79 -4.40
CA TYR A 206 -14.08 8.70 -4.13
C TYR A 206 -13.89 8.44 -2.63
N VAL A 207 -14.45 9.30 -1.75
CA VAL A 207 -14.43 9.07 -0.30
C VAL A 207 -15.47 8.00 0.03
N VAL A 208 -15.02 6.81 0.37
CA VAL A 208 -15.87 5.67 0.70
C VAL A 208 -15.48 5.12 2.06
N ASN A 209 -16.46 5.06 2.97
CA ASN A 209 -16.32 4.34 4.21
C ASN A 209 -17.12 3.03 4.10
N GLU A 210 -16.42 1.90 4.02
CA GLU A 210 -17.04 0.58 3.88
C GLU A 210 -17.99 0.22 5.02
N MET A 211 -17.80 0.84 6.21
CA MET A 211 -18.66 0.61 7.38
C MET A 211 -19.91 1.49 7.40
N SER A 212 -20.04 2.46 6.49
CA SER A 212 -21.20 3.36 6.45
C SER A 212 -22.46 2.69 5.90
N ASP A 213 -22.29 1.64 5.09
CA ASP A 213 -23.39 0.87 4.48
C ASP A 213 -23.08 -0.63 4.56
N MET A 214 -23.58 -1.27 5.61
CA MET A 214 -23.37 -2.71 5.86
C MET A 214 -23.98 -3.60 4.78
N SER A 215 -24.93 -3.11 3.98
CA SER A 215 -25.50 -3.88 2.86
C SER A 215 -24.51 -4.05 1.71
N ARG A 216 -23.49 -3.18 1.63
CA ARG A 216 -22.41 -3.21 0.64
C ARG A 216 -21.08 -3.75 1.21
N PHE A 217 -21.11 -4.26 2.43
CA PHE A 217 -19.97 -4.98 3.01
C PHE A 217 -19.98 -6.42 2.46
N LEU A 218 -19.53 -6.56 1.24
CA LEU A 218 -19.55 -7.78 0.42
C LEU A 218 -18.15 -8.41 0.35
N PRO A 219 -18.03 -9.67 -0.09
CA PRO A 219 -16.74 -10.30 -0.30
C PRO A 219 -15.86 -9.50 -1.27
N PHE A 220 -14.53 -9.62 -1.11
CA PHE A 220 -13.59 -9.06 -2.07
C PHE A 220 -13.87 -9.60 -3.47
N GLY A 221 -13.79 -8.71 -4.46
CA GLY A 221 -14.06 -9.05 -5.86
C GLY A 221 -15.54 -9.04 -6.26
N ASP A 222 -16.47 -8.82 -5.32
CA ASP A 222 -17.86 -8.54 -5.68
C ASP A 222 -17.98 -7.12 -6.24
N THR A 223 -18.49 -7.00 -7.47
CA THR A 223 -18.61 -5.71 -8.16
C THR A 223 -19.59 -4.72 -7.51
N ASN A 224 -20.41 -5.17 -6.57
CA ASN A 224 -21.30 -4.33 -5.77
C ASN A 224 -20.68 -3.89 -4.45
N GLU A 225 -19.49 -4.40 -4.08
CA GLU A 225 -18.75 -3.98 -2.90
C GLU A 225 -18.43 -2.48 -2.99
N ALA A 226 -18.49 -1.77 -1.87
CA ALA A 226 -18.51 -0.31 -1.84
C ALA A 226 -17.32 0.35 -2.53
N LEU A 227 -16.08 -0.06 -2.19
CA LEU A 227 -14.88 0.54 -2.76
C LEU A 227 -14.64 0.05 -4.19
N LEU A 228 -14.81 -1.23 -4.45
CA LEU A 228 -14.61 -1.81 -5.77
C LEU A 228 -15.60 -1.24 -6.79
N SER A 229 -16.90 -1.12 -6.45
CA SER A 229 -17.89 -0.51 -7.34
C SER A 229 -17.58 0.94 -7.66
N THR A 230 -17.06 1.70 -6.67
CA THR A 230 -16.62 3.08 -6.88
C THR A 230 -15.44 3.16 -7.84
N ALA A 231 -14.45 2.25 -7.69
CA ALA A 231 -13.31 2.19 -8.61
C ALA A 231 -13.72 1.80 -10.03
N LEU A 232 -14.62 0.84 -10.18
CA LEU A 232 -15.18 0.46 -11.49
C LEU A 232 -15.92 1.64 -12.12
N GLY A 233 -16.71 2.38 -11.33
CA GLY A 233 -17.41 3.57 -11.78
C GLY A 233 -16.47 4.74 -12.13
N ALA A 234 -15.32 4.87 -11.45
CA ALA A 234 -14.28 5.82 -11.83
C ALA A 234 -13.63 5.45 -13.17
N ILE A 235 -13.39 4.16 -13.40
CA ILE A 235 -12.79 3.65 -14.62
C ILE A 235 -13.73 3.77 -15.82
N ASP A 236 -15.03 3.44 -15.68
CA ASP A 236 -15.99 3.50 -16.78
C ASP A 236 -16.55 4.92 -17.00
N GLY A 237 -16.26 5.86 -16.11
CA GLY A 237 -16.67 7.25 -16.21
C GLY A 237 -18.06 7.55 -15.64
N SER A 238 -18.73 6.59 -15.00
CA SER A 238 -20.02 6.82 -14.32
C SER A 238 -19.86 7.62 -13.03
N ILE A 239 -18.66 7.59 -12.41
CA ILE A 239 -18.28 8.42 -11.27
C ILE A 239 -17.07 9.26 -11.68
N GLN A 240 -17.30 10.56 -11.96
CA GLN A 240 -16.25 11.49 -12.37
C GLN A 240 -16.19 12.69 -11.43
N PRO A 241 -14.98 13.25 -11.18
CA PRO A 241 -14.87 14.57 -10.58
C PRO A 241 -15.66 15.58 -11.43
N PRO A 242 -16.44 16.50 -10.81
CA PRO A 242 -17.06 17.57 -11.56
C PRO A 242 -15.97 18.38 -12.27
N ALA A 243 -16.23 18.78 -13.52
CA ALA A 243 -15.34 19.67 -14.25
C ALA A 243 -15.20 20.99 -13.49
N GLN A 244 -14.09 21.15 -12.76
CA GLN A 244 -13.70 22.30 -11.93
C GLN A 244 -14.84 22.88 -11.07
N GLU A 245 -14.97 22.40 -9.85
CA GLU A 245 -15.56 23.18 -8.75
C GLU A 245 -14.71 23.02 -7.48
N ASP A 246 -14.61 24.15 -6.73
CA ASP A 246 -13.81 24.36 -5.52
C ASP A 246 -13.84 23.19 -4.53
N THR A 247 -12.68 22.69 -4.20
CA THR A 247 -12.46 21.69 -3.14
C THR A 247 -12.81 22.28 -1.76
N ARG A 248 -14.07 22.16 -1.35
CA ARG A 248 -14.42 22.25 0.08
C ARG A 248 -14.13 20.88 0.69
N SER A 249 -13.02 20.80 1.44
CA SER A 249 -12.68 19.61 2.21
C SER A 249 -13.80 19.24 3.18
N LEU A 250 -14.44 18.11 2.95
CA LEU A 250 -15.34 17.51 3.92
C LEU A 250 -14.47 16.97 5.08
N ARG A 251 -14.56 17.62 6.25
CA ARG A 251 -14.00 17.09 7.48
C ARG A 251 -14.86 15.91 7.92
N VAL A 252 -14.42 14.71 7.60
CA VAL A 252 -14.98 13.50 8.20
C VAL A 252 -14.34 13.32 9.57
N THR A 253 -15.13 13.46 10.65
CA THR A 253 -14.65 13.17 12.01
C THR A 253 -14.60 11.65 12.14
N THR A 254 -13.42 11.07 12.08
CA THR A 254 -13.22 9.64 12.31
C THR A 254 -13.41 9.36 13.80
N LEU A 255 -14.32 8.46 14.14
CA LEU A 255 -14.37 7.90 15.49
C LEU A 255 -13.12 7.02 15.66
N ALA A 256 -12.38 7.22 16.75
CA ALA A 256 -11.16 6.49 17.06
C ALA A 256 -11.35 4.99 16.89
N ASN A 257 -10.52 4.37 16.06
CA ASN A 257 -10.55 2.92 15.84
C ASN A 257 -9.87 2.18 17.02
N SER A 258 -9.98 0.85 17.07
CA SER A 258 -9.43 0.04 18.15
C SER A 258 -7.89 0.13 18.26
N ILE A 259 -7.19 0.48 17.18
CA ILE A 259 -5.74 0.66 17.17
C ILE A 259 -5.36 1.98 17.85
N GLU A 260 -6.10 3.06 17.60
CA GLU A 260 -5.92 4.34 18.30
C GLU A 260 -6.20 4.21 19.79
N ARG A 261 -7.17 3.38 20.19
CA ARG A 261 -7.42 3.05 21.61
C ARG A 261 -6.26 2.31 22.25
N LEU A 262 -5.57 1.42 21.52
CA LEU A 262 -4.38 0.72 22.00
C LEU A 262 -3.17 1.65 22.14
N SER A 263 -3.04 2.69 21.31
CA SER A 263 -1.98 3.70 21.44
C SER A 263 -2.17 4.65 22.63
N LEU A 264 -3.39 4.71 23.19
CA LEU A 264 -3.71 5.46 24.39
C LEU A 264 -3.49 4.68 25.70
N ILE A 265 -3.08 3.42 25.63
CA ILE A 265 -2.62 2.69 26.80
C ILE A 265 -1.23 3.19 27.14
N HIS A 266 -1.15 4.27 27.89
CA HIS A 266 0.07 4.65 28.60
C HIS A 266 0.39 3.54 29.59
N ILE A 267 1.44 2.79 29.32
CA ILE A 267 2.10 2.01 30.36
C ILE A 267 2.71 3.06 31.26
N SER A 268 2.03 3.40 32.36
CA SER A 268 2.63 4.16 33.43
C SER A 268 3.82 3.33 33.94
N GLU A 269 5.01 3.95 33.94
CA GLU A 269 6.18 3.33 34.56
C GLU A 269 5.81 2.87 35.98
N PRO A 270 6.23 1.67 36.38
CA PRO A 270 6.06 1.25 37.77
C PRO A 270 6.74 2.26 38.67
N THR A 271 5.96 2.91 39.51
CA THR A 271 6.46 3.80 40.56
C THR A 271 7.55 3.10 41.33
N ARG A 272 8.77 3.68 41.32
CA ARG A 272 9.91 3.23 42.07
C ARG A 272 9.48 3.13 43.56
N PRO A 273 9.69 2.04 44.26
CA PRO A 273 9.44 1.97 45.69
C PRO A 273 10.28 3.02 46.42
N GLU A 274 9.65 3.83 47.25
CA GLU A 274 10.34 4.75 48.14
C GLU A 274 11.27 3.94 49.06
N PRO A 275 12.50 4.41 49.36
CA PRO A 275 13.39 3.71 50.30
C PRO A 275 12.76 3.81 51.69
N ILE A 276 12.57 2.66 52.33
CA ILE A 276 12.16 2.53 53.71
C ILE A 276 13.31 3.07 54.58
N SER A 277 13.02 4.11 55.32
CA SER A 277 13.90 4.71 56.35
C SER A 277 14.04 3.81 57.58
#